data_7f0cf3391b24745c22df25dc975c9399
#
_entry.id   7f0cf3391b24745c22df25dc975c9399
#
_cell.length_a   1.000
_cell.length_b   1.000
_cell.length_c   1.000
_cell.angle_alpha   90.00
_cell.angle_beta   90.00
_cell.angle_gamma   90.00
#
_symmetry.space_group_name_H-M   'P 1'
#
loop_
_entity.id
_entity.type
_entity.pdbx_description
1 polymer ?
#
loop_
_entity_poly.entity_id
_entity_poly.type
_entity_poly.pdbx_seq_one_letter_code
_entity_poly.pdbx_strand_id
1 'polypeptide(L)'
;MFNEKKMRIQRSFNRAFKTYDAYSYMPAKICKELLKQLKKIEFNYEVIADFACGTGVSTQEISSVFSFNSMYAIDFCNSLLDEAQKKIRNSKVMFILADFDDFLFFENSLQLAFCNMGLQWSLDLRNTFKTFSYQLIPSGIMAFSIPLKGTFNELGENSRNQFYPPEIIINFLTVSGFSILSYQEKVFINEFKTLQEAVRSIKYIGANCLVLRKKSDLSAKPILKFTDEVKVKLTYRIGFFICRKI
;
A
#
# COMPACT_ATOMS: atom_id res chain seq x y z
N MET A 1 -10.77 -15.11 14.15
CA MET A 1 -12.00 -14.25 14.13
C MET A 1 -11.70 -13.09 13.20
N PHE A 2 -12.33 -13.01 12.03
CA PHE A 2 -12.07 -11.93 11.08
C PHE A 2 -12.35 -10.58 11.73
N ASN A 3 -11.36 -9.71 11.75
CA ASN A 3 -11.49 -8.38 12.33
C ASN A 3 -12.50 -7.54 11.51
N GLU A 4 -13.51 -6.99 12.14
CA GLU A 4 -14.58 -6.21 11.49
C GLU A 4 -14.02 -5.06 10.63
N LYS A 5 -12.89 -4.44 11.06
CA LYS A 5 -12.21 -3.41 10.29
C LYS A 5 -11.65 -3.95 8.98
N LYS A 6 -10.98 -5.11 9.00
CA LYS A 6 -10.44 -5.75 7.80
C LYS A 6 -11.54 -6.13 6.80
N MET A 7 -12.66 -6.67 7.29
CA MET A 7 -13.81 -6.96 6.43
C MET A 7 -14.38 -5.70 5.77
N ARG A 8 -14.41 -4.56 6.47
CA ARG A 8 -14.86 -3.28 5.89
C ARG A 8 -13.91 -2.78 4.80
N ILE A 9 -12.60 -2.87 5.04
CA ILE A 9 -11.57 -2.51 4.06
C ILE A 9 -11.73 -3.40 2.82
N GLN A 10 -11.74 -4.71 3.00
CA GLN A 10 -11.90 -5.69 1.92
C GLN A 10 -13.15 -5.43 1.07
N ARG A 11 -14.30 -5.21 1.71
CA ARG A 11 -15.55 -4.89 1.00
C ARG A 11 -15.44 -3.59 0.18
N SER A 12 -14.72 -2.58 0.70
CA SER A 12 -14.53 -1.32 -0.01
C SER A 12 -13.72 -1.51 -1.29
N PHE A 13 -12.58 -2.22 -1.21
CA PHE A 13 -11.76 -2.53 -2.36
C PHE A 13 -12.45 -3.48 -3.35
N ASN A 14 -13.10 -4.54 -2.86
CA ASN A 14 -13.87 -5.46 -3.72
C ASN A 14 -14.99 -4.74 -4.51
N ARG A 15 -15.62 -3.70 -3.96
CA ARG A 15 -16.62 -2.91 -4.69
C ARG A 15 -16.03 -2.01 -5.75
N ALA A 16 -14.78 -1.58 -5.56
CA ALA A 16 -14.10 -0.68 -6.46
C ALA A 16 -13.40 -1.38 -7.64
N PHE A 17 -13.38 -2.72 -7.72
CA PHE A 17 -12.55 -3.47 -8.67
C PHE A 17 -12.73 -3.03 -10.14
N LYS A 18 -13.96 -2.71 -10.57
CA LYS A 18 -14.25 -2.26 -11.95
C LYS A 18 -13.70 -0.87 -12.28
N THR A 19 -13.51 -0.05 -11.27
CA THR A 19 -13.06 1.35 -11.43
C THR A 19 -11.61 1.55 -11.01
N TYR A 20 -11.04 0.57 -10.29
CA TYR A 20 -9.74 0.67 -9.65
C TYR A 20 -8.64 1.13 -10.61
N ASP A 21 -8.47 0.47 -11.75
CA ASP A 21 -7.41 0.80 -12.70
C ASP A 21 -7.55 2.19 -13.32
N ALA A 22 -8.78 2.60 -13.62
CA ALA A 22 -9.04 3.93 -14.19
C ALA A 22 -8.70 5.08 -13.23
N TYR A 23 -8.70 4.81 -11.91
CA TYR A 23 -8.43 5.82 -10.87
C TYR A 23 -7.14 5.59 -10.08
N SER A 24 -6.40 4.50 -10.34
CA SER A 24 -5.18 4.13 -9.62
C SER A 24 -3.90 4.81 -10.15
N TYR A 25 -4.02 5.90 -10.90
CA TYR A 25 -2.87 6.64 -11.43
C TYR A 25 -1.85 7.02 -10.36
N MET A 26 -2.31 7.50 -9.20
CA MET A 26 -1.40 7.92 -8.12
C MET A 26 -0.66 6.72 -7.50
N PRO A 27 -1.29 5.61 -7.10
CA PRO A 27 -0.59 4.39 -6.69
C PRO A 27 0.42 3.88 -7.73
N ALA A 28 0.07 3.91 -9.02
CA ALA A 28 0.99 3.49 -10.09
C ALA A 28 2.23 4.41 -10.19
N LYS A 29 2.04 5.74 -10.10
CA LYS A 29 3.13 6.71 -10.08
C LYS A 29 4.06 6.52 -8.88
N ILE A 30 3.48 6.25 -7.71
CA ILE A 30 4.21 5.97 -6.46
C ILE A 30 5.00 4.67 -6.61
N CYS A 31 4.43 3.61 -7.19
CA CYS A 31 5.11 2.34 -7.45
C CYS A 31 6.37 2.55 -8.30
N LYS A 32 6.26 3.30 -9.40
CA LYS A 32 7.42 3.60 -10.28
C LYS A 32 8.54 4.33 -9.54
N GLU A 33 8.18 5.25 -8.64
CA GLU A 33 9.16 5.96 -7.83
C GLU A 33 9.85 5.03 -6.82
N LEU A 34 9.10 4.12 -6.16
CA LEU A 34 9.66 3.13 -5.26
C LEU A 34 10.64 2.19 -5.99
N LEU A 35 10.25 1.70 -7.16
CA LEU A 35 11.11 0.83 -7.99
C LEU A 35 12.35 1.55 -8.48
N LYS A 36 12.26 2.84 -8.83
CA LYS A 36 13.43 3.66 -9.20
C LYS A 36 14.45 3.74 -8.07
N GLN A 37 14.00 3.78 -6.83
CA GLN A 37 14.89 3.78 -5.66
C GLN A 37 15.45 2.38 -5.40
N LEU A 38 14.60 1.35 -5.49
CA LEU A 38 14.99 -0.04 -5.27
C LEU A 38 16.04 -0.52 -6.28
N LYS A 39 15.98 -0.08 -7.54
CA LYS A 39 16.98 -0.38 -8.58
C LYS A 39 18.41 0.05 -8.24
N LYS A 40 18.60 0.95 -7.29
CA LYS A 40 19.92 1.39 -6.84
C LYS A 40 20.56 0.44 -5.84
N ILE A 41 19.78 -0.52 -5.34
CA ILE A 41 20.25 -1.54 -4.40
C ILE A 41 20.70 -2.75 -5.21
N GLU A 42 21.98 -3.03 -5.18
CA GLU A 42 22.55 -4.25 -5.76
C GLU A 42 22.20 -5.45 -4.90
N PHE A 43 21.28 -6.27 -5.35
CA PHE A 43 20.83 -7.47 -4.67
C PHE A 43 20.18 -8.44 -5.67
N ASN A 44 20.37 -9.74 -5.45
CA ASN A 44 19.73 -10.78 -6.25
C ASN A 44 18.37 -11.16 -5.65
N TYR A 45 17.29 -10.88 -6.36
CA TYR A 45 15.91 -11.14 -5.90
C TYR A 45 15.38 -12.44 -6.50
N GLU A 46 15.77 -13.59 -5.97
CA GLU A 46 15.32 -14.90 -6.50
C GLU A 46 13.86 -15.19 -6.16
N VAL A 47 13.44 -14.89 -4.93
CA VAL A 47 12.07 -15.09 -4.45
C VAL A 47 11.51 -13.75 -3.96
N ILE A 48 10.46 -13.27 -4.61
CA ILE A 48 9.83 -11.99 -4.35
C ILE A 48 8.41 -12.20 -3.83
N ALA A 49 8.00 -11.42 -2.83
CA ALA A 49 6.60 -11.29 -2.45
C ALA A 49 6.14 -9.83 -2.67
N ASP A 50 5.09 -9.66 -3.48
CA ASP A 50 4.39 -8.38 -3.69
C ASP A 50 3.12 -8.38 -2.85
N PHE A 51 3.19 -7.77 -1.68
CA PHE A 51 2.09 -7.69 -0.71
C PHE A 51 1.14 -6.54 -1.04
N ALA A 52 -0.17 -6.80 -0.96
CA ALA A 52 -1.24 -5.90 -1.40
C ALA A 52 -1.08 -5.51 -2.88
N CYS A 53 -0.90 -6.53 -3.74
CA CYS A 53 -0.64 -6.35 -5.17
C CYS A 53 -1.82 -5.75 -5.95
N GLY A 54 -3.03 -5.76 -5.38
CA GLY A 54 -4.24 -5.21 -6.01
C GLY A 54 -4.53 -5.87 -7.36
N THR A 55 -4.67 -5.05 -8.40
CA THR A 55 -4.87 -5.50 -9.78
C THR A 55 -3.58 -5.87 -10.52
N GLY A 56 -2.46 -6.01 -9.77
CA GLY A 56 -1.19 -6.50 -10.29
C GLY A 56 -0.28 -5.46 -10.95
N VAL A 57 -0.54 -4.17 -10.79
CA VAL A 57 0.30 -3.10 -11.37
C VAL A 57 1.72 -3.18 -10.84
N SER A 58 1.91 -3.30 -9.52
CA SER A 58 3.23 -3.47 -8.90
C SER A 58 3.90 -4.76 -9.35
N THR A 59 3.17 -5.87 -9.41
CA THR A 59 3.67 -7.16 -9.88
C THR A 59 4.20 -7.10 -11.31
N GLN A 60 3.49 -6.42 -12.22
CA GLN A 60 3.95 -6.21 -13.60
C GLN A 60 5.21 -5.34 -13.66
N GLU A 61 5.24 -4.23 -12.93
CA GLU A 61 6.39 -3.32 -12.89
C GLU A 61 7.62 -4.02 -12.30
N ILE A 62 7.49 -4.81 -11.22
CA ILE A 62 8.58 -5.62 -10.65
C ILE A 62 9.08 -6.63 -11.69
N SER A 63 8.15 -7.35 -12.35
CA SER A 63 8.49 -8.36 -13.37
C SER A 63 9.22 -7.77 -14.58
N SER A 64 9.00 -6.49 -14.89
CA SER A 64 9.69 -5.80 -15.99
C SER A 64 11.09 -5.32 -15.63
N VAL A 65 11.40 -5.26 -14.33
CA VAL A 65 12.61 -4.61 -13.78
C VAL A 65 13.63 -5.60 -13.26
N PHE A 66 13.16 -6.67 -12.62
CA PHE A 66 14.02 -7.64 -11.93
C PHE A 66 13.85 -9.05 -12.52
N SER A 67 14.97 -9.78 -12.60
CA SER A 67 14.95 -11.22 -12.82
C SER A 67 14.66 -11.93 -11.50
N PHE A 68 13.84 -12.98 -11.53
CA PHE A 68 13.50 -13.79 -10.36
C PHE A 68 13.16 -15.23 -10.76
N ASN A 69 13.25 -16.14 -9.80
CA ASN A 69 12.86 -17.53 -9.97
C ASN A 69 11.35 -17.73 -9.69
N SER A 70 10.85 -17.06 -8.64
CA SER A 70 9.43 -17.07 -8.28
C SER A 70 9.01 -15.73 -7.68
N MET A 71 7.75 -15.36 -7.93
CA MET A 71 7.11 -14.18 -7.34
C MET A 71 5.73 -14.56 -6.81
N TYR A 72 5.44 -14.14 -5.61
CA TYR A 72 4.14 -14.28 -4.97
C TYR A 72 3.41 -12.94 -4.98
N ALA A 73 2.31 -12.84 -5.70
CA ALA A 73 1.42 -11.69 -5.72
C ALA A 73 0.27 -11.94 -4.73
N ILE A 74 0.26 -11.20 -3.61
CA ILE A 74 -0.63 -11.44 -2.49
C ILE A 74 -1.60 -10.27 -2.35
N ASP A 75 -2.88 -10.55 -2.29
CA ASP A 75 -3.91 -9.57 -1.93
C ASP A 75 -5.04 -10.27 -1.17
N PHE A 76 -5.72 -9.54 -0.27
CA PHE A 76 -6.86 -10.08 0.46
C PHE A 76 -8.21 -9.82 -0.23
N CYS A 77 -8.20 -9.08 -1.34
CA CYS A 77 -9.37 -8.75 -2.15
C CYS A 77 -9.46 -9.67 -3.37
N ASN A 78 -10.32 -10.68 -3.32
CA ASN A 78 -10.48 -11.65 -4.40
C ASN A 78 -10.71 -10.99 -5.76
N SER A 79 -11.63 -10.00 -5.82
CA SER A 79 -11.97 -9.33 -7.10
C SER A 79 -10.78 -8.58 -7.73
N LEU A 80 -9.87 -8.02 -6.93
CA LEU A 80 -8.66 -7.37 -7.43
C LEU A 80 -7.63 -8.41 -7.89
N LEU A 81 -7.48 -9.49 -7.12
CA LEU A 81 -6.56 -10.58 -7.44
C LEU A 81 -6.97 -11.31 -8.74
N ASP A 82 -8.27 -11.51 -8.95
CA ASP A 82 -8.81 -12.07 -10.20
C ASP A 82 -8.45 -11.20 -11.41
N GLU A 83 -8.49 -9.87 -11.27
CA GLU A 83 -8.06 -8.96 -12.32
C GLU A 83 -6.54 -9.02 -12.56
N ALA A 84 -5.74 -9.16 -11.50
CA ALA A 84 -4.30 -9.35 -11.62
C ALA A 84 -3.96 -10.63 -12.39
N GLN A 85 -4.63 -11.75 -12.08
CA GLN A 85 -4.45 -13.05 -12.76
C GLN A 85 -4.80 -12.98 -14.25
N LYS A 86 -5.81 -12.20 -14.63
CA LYS A 86 -6.17 -12.01 -16.04
C LYS A 86 -5.11 -11.25 -16.84
N LYS A 87 -4.44 -10.28 -16.21
CA LYS A 87 -3.46 -9.40 -16.84
C LYS A 87 -2.06 -10.01 -16.92
N ILE A 88 -1.66 -10.75 -15.89
CA ILE A 88 -0.29 -11.23 -15.74
C ILE A 88 -0.21 -12.69 -16.22
N ARG A 89 0.48 -12.91 -17.33
CA ARG A 89 0.70 -14.23 -17.97
C ARG A 89 2.15 -14.67 -17.83
N ASN A 90 2.67 -14.64 -16.59
CA ASN A 90 4.03 -15.08 -16.28
C ASN A 90 3.96 -16.32 -15.37
N SER A 91 4.47 -17.46 -15.84
CA SER A 91 4.42 -18.74 -15.11
C SER A 91 5.21 -18.74 -13.80
N LYS A 92 6.09 -17.77 -13.61
CA LYS A 92 6.84 -17.59 -12.35
C LYS A 92 6.08 -16.79 -11.30
N VAL A 93 4.89 -16.25 -11.63
CA VAL A 93 4.05 -15.47 -10.72
C VAL A 93 2.93 -16.34 -10.18
N MET A 94 2.86 -16.48 -8.89
CA MET A 94 1.81 -17.21 -8.16
C MET A 94 0.94 -16.20 -7.41
N PHE A 95 -0.39 -16.34 -7.52
CA PHE A 95 -1.35 -15.45 -6.88
C PHE A 95 -1.90 -16.11 -5.61
N ILE A 96 -1.89 -15.36 -4.50
CA ILE A 96 -2.31 -15.85 -3.19
C ILE A 96 -3.37 -14.92 -2.61
N LEU A 97 -4.56 -15.46 -2.34
CA LEU A 97 -5.62 -14.75 -1.63
C LEU A 97 -5.35 -14.81 -0.13
N ALA A 98 -4.73 -13.79 0.42
CA ALA A 98 -4.39 -13.73 1.84
C ALA A 98 -4.26 -12.29 2.34
N ASP A 99 -4.51 -12.09 3.64
CA ASP A 99 -4.19 -10.85 4.33
C ASP A 99 -2.74 -10.89 4.84
N PHE A 100 -1.94 -9.91 4.48
CA PHE A 100 -0.53 -9.84 4.90
C PHE A 100 -0.34 -9.69 6.42
N ASP A 101 -1.36 -9.29 7.17
CA ASP A 101 -1.30 -9.26 8.63
C ASP A 101 -1.37 -10.67 9.26
N ASP A 102 -2.00 -11.62 8.55
CA ASP A 102 -2.23 -13.00 9.05
C ASP A 102 -1.46 -14.07 8.25
N PHE A 103 -0.91 -13.70 7.07
CA PHE A 103 -0.26 -14.65 6.17
C PHE A 103 1.25 -14.74 6.44
N LEU A 104 1.72 -15.97 6.56
CA LEU A 104 3.13 -16.27 6.82
C LEU A 104 3.71 -17.15 5.71
N PHE A 105 4.82 -16.70 5.12
CA PHE A 105 5.77 -17.57 4.45
C PHE A 105 6.64 -18.32 5.46
N PHE A 106 7.41 -19.30 4.98
CA PHE A 106 8.43 -19.92 5.80
C PHE A 106 9.49 -18.88 6.23
N GLU A 107 10.11 -19.15 7.37
CA GLU A 107 11.23 -18.36 7.84
C GLU A 107 12.35 -18.31 6.80
N ASN A 108 12.96 -17.13 6.63
CA ASN A 108 14.10 -16.93 5.73
C ASN A 108 13.85 -17.44 4.28
N SER A 109 12.67 -17.20 3.72
CA SER A 109 12.30 -17.70 2.39
C SER A 109 12.25 -16.63 1.30
N LEU A 110 12.21 -15.35 1.68
CA LEU A 110 12.07 -14.23 0.74
C LEU A 110 13.35 -13.40 0.63
N GLN A 111 13.75 -13.05 -0.57
CA GLN A 111 14.80 -12.06 -0.83
C GLN A 111 14.24 -10.64 -0.88
N LEU A 112 13.00 -10.47 -1.35
CA LEU A 112 12.32 -9.19 -1.40
C LEU A 112 10.89 -9.30 -0.89
N ALA A 113 10.55 -8.48 0.12
CA ALA A 113 9.20 -8.14 0.49
C ALA A 113 8.87 -6.76 -0.05
N PHE A 114 7.99 -6.67 -1.03
CA PHE A 114 7.57 -5.42 -1.66
C PHE A 114 6.14 -5.10 -1.26
N CYS A 115 5.84 -3.82 -0.95
CA CYS A 115 4.48 -3.38 -0.67
C CYS A 115 4.27 -1.92 -1.10
N ASN A 116 3.52 -1.70 -2.17
CA ASN A 116 3.22 -0.35 -2.63
C ASN A 116 1.84 0.09 -2.15
N MET A 117 1.79 1.12 -1.30
CA MET A 117 0.53 1.72 -0.82
C MET A 117 -0.44 0.69 -0.19
N GLY A 118 0.09 -0.30 0.53
CA GLY A 118 -0.69 -1.37 1.19
C GLY A 118 -0.63 -1.29 2.72
N LEU A 119 0.53 -0.98 3.29
CA LEU A 119 0.80 -1.10 4.73
C LEU A 119 -0.03 -0.18 5.63
N GLN A 120 -0.59 0.91 5.12
CA GLN A 120 -1.54 1.75 5.86
C GLN A 120 -2.84 1.02 6.25
N TRP A 121 -3.08 -0.14 5.68
CA TRP A 121 -4.24 -0.99 5.97
C TRP A 121 -3.95 -2.07 7.01
N SER A 122 -2.70 -2.15 7.49
CA SER A 122 -2.33 -3.01 8.62
C SER A 122 -3.10 -2.60 9.88
N LEU A 123 -3.47 -3.58 10.68
CA LEU A 123 -4.08 -3.36 12.00
C LEU A 123 -3.04 -3.12 13.08
N ASP A 124 -1.85 -3.70 12.91
CA ASP A 124 -0.68 -3.51 13.78
C ASP A 124 0.59 -3.49 12.91
N LEU A 125 0.95 -2.31 12.45
CA LEU A 125 2.08 -2.10 11.55
C LEU A 125 3.42 -2.59 12.14
N ARG A 126 3.59 -2.48 13.47
CA ARG A 126 4.78 -2.99 14.14
C ARG A 126 4.86 -4.52 14.05
N ASN A 127 3.73 -5.20 14.28
CA ASN A 127 3.67 -6.66 14.16
C ASN A 127 3.87 -7.10 12.71
N THR A 128 3.29 -6.39 11.74
CA THR A 128 3.49 -6.66 10.31
C THR A 128 4.97 -6.58 9.93
N PHE A 129 5.72 -5.60 10.41
CA PHE A 129 7.17 -5.51 10.18
C PHE A 129 7.94 -6.69 10.80
N LYS A 130 7.58 -7.15 12.00
CA LYS A 130 8.18 -8.36 12.59
C LYS A 130 7.91 -9.60 11.75
N THR A 131 6.68 -9.74 11.24
CA THR A 131 6.29 -10.82 10.34
C THR A 131 7.12 -10.81 9.06
N PHE A 132 7.31 -9.63 8.45
CA PHE A 132 8.14 -9.51 7.25
C PHE A 132 9.63 -9.77 7.54
N SER A 133 10.14 -9.32 8.68
CA SER A 133 11.49 -9.65 9.11
C SER A 133 11.70 -11.16 9.27
N TYR A 134 10.75 -11.86 9.86
CA TYR A 134 10.79 -13.33 10.00
C TYR A 134 10.87 -14.04 8.64
N GLN A 135 10.10 -13.59 7.65
CA GLN A 135 10.00 -14.22 6.33
C GLN A 135 11.20 -13.92 5.42
N LEU A 136 11.84 -12.78 5.59
CA LEU A 136 13.01 -12.40 4.79
C LEU A 136 14.24 -13.21 5.22
N ILE A 137 15.10 -13.57 4.26
CA ILE A 137 16.44 -14.11 4.54
C ILE A 137 17.30 -13.08 5.27
N PRO A 138 18.38 -13.46 5.99
CA PRO A 138 19.39 -12.51 6.47
C PRO A 138 19.86 -11.61 5.32
N SER A 139 19.93 -10.31 5.58
CA SER A 139 20.20 -9.27 4.56
C SER A 139 19.16 -9.11 3.46
N GLY A 140 18.04 -9.84 3.51
CA GLY A 140 16.90 -9.65 2.59
C GLY A 140 16.33 -8.24 2.65
N ILE A 141 15.68 -7.82 1.58
CA ILE A 141 15.23 -6.44 1.38
C ILE A 141 13.72 -6.34 1.57
N MET A 142 13.32 -5.32 2.33
CA MET A 142 11.93 -4.84 2.38
C MET A 142 11.87 -3.47 1.70
N ALA A 143 11.04 -3.34 0.68
CA ALA A 143 10.81 -2.08 -0.03
C ALA A 143 9.32 -1.73 0.00
N PHE A 144 8.97 -0.56 0.52
CA PHE A 144 7.57 -0.15 0.58
C PHE A 144 7.36 1.35 0.45
N SER A 145 6.16 1.71 0.02
CA SER A 145 5.62 3.07 0.07
C SER A 145 4.42 3.12 1.00
N ILE A 146 4.31 4.20 1.77
CA ILE A 146 3.23 4.39 2.74
C ILE A 146 2.86 5.87 2.85
N PRO A 147 1.56 6.21 2.94
CA PRO A 147 1.15 7.58 3.22
C PRO A 147 1.54 7.97 4.66
N LEU A 148 2.07 9.18 4.79
CA LEU A 148 2.52 9.77 6.04
C LEU A 148 1.50 10.77 6.61
N LYS A 149 1.66 11.11 7.89
CA LYS A 149 0.91 12.19 8.55
C LYS A 149 0.96 13.45 7.69
N GLY A 150 -0.21 14.03 7.42
CA GLY A 150 -0.36 15.18 6.51
C GLY A 150 -0.87 14.84 5.12
N THR A 151 -1.01 13.54 4.76
CA THR A 151 -1.73 13.13 3.57
C THR A 151 -3.21 13.48 3.70
N PHE A 152 -3.78 14.09 2.63
CA PHE A 152 -5.16 14.55 2.56
C PHE A 152 -5.54 15.57 3.64
N ASN A 153 -4.62 16.48 3.98
CA ASN A 153 -4.91 17.54 4.97
C ASN A 153 -6.06 18.45 4.54
N GLU A 154 -6.36 18.53 3.26
CA GLU A 154 -7.46 19.28 2.69
C GLU A 154 -8.83 18.70 3.07
N LEU A 155 -8.87 17.41 3.39
CA LEU A 155 -10.05 16.76 3.93
C LEU A 155 -10.08 16.96 5.44
N GLY A 156 -11.23 17.27 6.01
CA GLY A 156 -11.38 17.39 7.46
C GLY A 156 -10.90 16.13 8.20
N GLU A 157 -10.42 16.29 9.44
CA GLU A 157 -9.84 15.18 10.24
C GLU A 157 -10.77 13.96 10.33
N ASN A 158 -12.07 14.18 10.40
CA ASN A 158 -13.08 13.10 10.44
C ASN A 158 -13.34 12.44 9.07
N SER A 159 -12.75 12.95 7.99
CA SER A 159 -12.99 12.50 6.63
C SER A 159 -11.77 11.81 6.01
N ARG A 160 -10.69 11.66 6.76
CA ARG A 160 -9.44 11.01 6.32
C ARG A 160 -8.93 9.99 7.34
N ASN A 161 -8.12 9.04 6.89
CA ASN A 161 -7.37 8.16 7.78
C ASN A 161 -6.25 8.95 8.47
N GLN A 162 -5.94 8.56 9.70
CA GLN A 162 -4.75 9.04 10.39
C GLN A 162 -3.57 8.15 9.99
N PHE A 163 -2.50 8.79 9.53
CA PHE A 163 -1.27 8.12 9.14
C PHE A 163 -0.16 8.41 10.13
N TYR A 164 0.78 7.49 10.26
CA TYR A 164 1.93 7.66 11.13
C TYR A 164 2.88 8.74 10.59
N PRO A 165 3.52 9.51 11.47
CA PRO A 165 4.69 10.30 11.08
C PRO A 165 5.88 9.36 10.86
N PRO A 166 6.91 9.78 10.06
CA PRO A 166 8.01 8.91 9.66
C PRO A 166 8.83 8.38 10.84
N GLU A 167 8.96 9.14 11.93
CA GLU A 167 9.73 8.76 13.11
C GLU A 167 9.16 7.49 13.79
N ILE A 168 7.85 7.36 13.82
CA ILE A 168 7.18 6.17 14.38
C ILE A 168 7.41 4.95 13.47
N ILE A 169 7.33 5.12 12.15
CA ILE A 169 7.59 4.03 11.21
C ILE A 169 9.05 3.57 11.31
N ILE A 170 10.01 4.51 11.38
CA ILE A 170 11.43 4.23 11.56
C ILE A 170 11.66 3.45 12.86
N ASN A 171 11.05 3.88 13.97
CA ASN A 171 11.15 3.15 15.24
C ASN A 171 10.60 1.72 15.11
N PHE A 172 9.43 1.54 14.49
CA PHE A 172 8.87 0.20 14.31
C PHE A 172 9.77 -0.70 13.46
N LEU A 173 10.38 -0.18 12.39
CA LEU A 173 11.33 -0.92 11.56
C LEU A 173 12.57 -1.35 12.37
N THR A 174 13.18 -0.41 13.10
CA THR A 174 14.39 -0.68 13.89
C THR A 174 14.13 -1.76 14.95
N VAL A 175 13.03 -1.66 15.71
CA VAL A 175 12.70 -2.67 16.73
C VAL A 175 12.22 -4.00 16.16
N SER A 176 11.95 -4.06 14.85
CA SER A 176 11.58 -5.28 14.13
C SER A 176 12.76 -5.92 13.39
N GLY A 177 14.00 -5.45 13.63
CA GLY A 177 15.21 -6.05 13.07
C GLY A 177 15.55 -5.57 11.66
N PHE A 178 15.21 -4.32 11.31
CA PHE A 178 15.58 -3.71 10.04
C PHE A 178 16.59 -2.57 10.21
N SER A 179 17.57 -2.53 9.33
CA SER A 179 18.39 -1.34 9.04
C SER A 179 17.80 -0.60 7.85
N ILE A 180 17.74 0.73 7.90
CA ILE A 180 17.18 1.55 6.82
C ILE A 180 18.30 1.90 5.85
N LEU A 181 18.22 1.38 4.62
CA LEU A 181 19.17 1.68 3.54
C LEU A 181 18.83 3.00 2.84
N SER A 182 17.55 3.28 2.68
CA SER A 182 17.06 4.51 2.07
C SER A 182 15.71 4.89 2.66
N TYR A 183 15.58 6.16 3.02
CA TYR A 183 14.30 6.80 3.31
C TYR A 183 14.20 8.09 2.52
N GLN A 184 13.08 8.28 1.84
CA GLN A 184 12.75 9.53 1.16
C GLN A 184 11.27 9.85 1.38
N GLU A 185 10.98 11.11 1.61
CA GLU A 185 9.62 11.63 1.59
C GLU A 185 9.39 12.41 0.31
N LYS A 186 8.27 12.17 -0.36
CA LYS A 186 7.84 12.95 -1.52
C LYS A 186 6.40 13.39 -1.37
N VAL A 187 6.13 14.60 -1.87
CA VAL A 187 4.78 15.16 -1.93
C VAL A 187 4.30 15.06 -3.37
N PHE A 188 3.12 14.45 -3.54
CA PHE A 188 2.41 14.42 -4.81
C PHE A 188 1.11 15.20 -4.65
N ILE A 189 0.79 16.02 -5.63
CA ILE A 189 -0.45 16.80 -5.65
C ILE A 189 -1.29 16.30 -6.81
N ASN A 190 -2.56 15.99 -6.53
CA ASN A 190 -3.55 15.70 -7.56
C ASN A 190 -4.61 16.79 -7.54
N GLU A 191 -4.85 17.44 -8.69
CA GLU A 191 -5.79 18.55 -8.83
C GLU A 191 -7.09 18.06 -9.46
N PHE A 192 -8.21 18.53 -8.93
CA PHE A 192 -9.56 18.19 -9.38
C PHE A 192 -10.35 19.48 -9.63
N LYS A 193 -11.30 19.42 -10.55
CA LYS A 193 -12.20 20.53 -10.82
C LYS A 193 -13.16 20.78 -9.68
N THR A 194 -13.57 19.72 -8.99
CA THR A 194 -14.53 19.77 -7.88
C THR A 194 -14.10 18.88 -6.73
N LEU A 195 -14.59 19.18 -5.53
CA LEU A 195 -14.41 18.31 -4.37
C LEU A 195 -15.06 16.92 -4.59
N GLN A 196 -16.16 16.87 -5.31
CA GLN A 196 -16.85 15.62 -5.61
C GLN A 196 -15.95 14.69 -6.44
N GLU A 197 -15.22 15.24 -7.43
CA GLU A 197 -14.22 14.47 -8.19
C GLU A 197 -13.08 13.97 -7.30
N ALA A 198 -12.56 14.84 -6.42
CA ALA A 198 -11.51 14.47 -5.48
C ALA A 198 -11.93 13.33 -4.55
N VAL A 199 -13.12 13.41 -3.94
CA VAL A 199 -13.65 12.35 -3.07
C VAL A 199 -13.96 11.07 -3.87
N ARG A 200 -14.49 11.20 -5.09
CA ARG A 200 -14.72 10.07 -5.98
C ARG A 200 -13.43 9.33 -6.35
N SER A 201 -12.32 10.05 -6.57
CA SER A 201 -11.04 9.41 -6.89
C SER A 201 -10.56 8.46 -5.80
N ILE A 202 -10.75 8.82 -4.52
CA ILE A 202 -10.46 7.97 -3.38
C ILE A 202 -11.44 6.79 -3.28
N LYS A 203 -12.73 7.05 -3.52
CA LYS A 203 -13.79 6.03 -3.45
C LYS A 203 -13.63 4.96 -4.54
N TYR A 204 -13.28 5.37 -5.75
CA TYR A 204 -13.20 4.48 -6.91
C TYR A 204 -11.98 3.56 -6.92
N ILE A 205 -10.99 3.82 -6.06
CA ILE A 205 -9.91 2.87 -5.74
C ILE A 205 -10.17 2.09 -4.44
N GLY A 206 -11.34 2.24 -3.80
CA GLY A 206 -11.67 1.54 -2.56
C GLY A 206 -11.02 2.10 -1.30
N ALA A 207 -10.24 3.17 -1.39
CA ALA A 207 -9.48 3.74 -0.27
C ALA A 207 -10.29 4.65 0.67
N ASN A 208 -11.61 4.66 0.54
CA ASN A 208 -12.52 5.50 1.34
C ASN A 208 -12.95 4.86 2.68
N CYS A 209 -12.37 3.73 3.07
CA CYS A 209 -12.62 3.12 4.37
C CYS A 209 -11.83 3.85 5.46
N LEU A 210 -12.53 4.49 6.40
CA LEU A 210 -11.91 5.13 7.57
C LEU A 210 -11.65 4.08 8.65
N VAL A 211 -10.38 3.76 8.88
CA VAL A 211 -9.94 2.67 9.77
C VAL A 211 -10.14 3.00 11.25
N LEU A 212 -10.04 4.28 11.63
CA LEU A 212 -10.03 4.72 13.04
C LEU A 212 -11.32 5.39 13.52
N ARG A 213 -12.42 5.32 12.76
CA ARG A 213 -13.68 5.96 13.15
C ARG A 213 -14.35 5.21 14.30
N LYS A 214 -14.59 5.87 15.42
CA LYS A 214 -15.44 5.36 16.51
C LYS A 214 -16.90 5.31 16.04
N LYS A 215 -17.68 4.34 16.54
CA LYS A 215 -19.13 4.21 16.19
C LYS A 215 -19.92 5.49 16.49
N SER A 216 -19.49 6.30 17.47
CA SER A 216 -20.11 7.59 17.83
C SER A 216 -20.00 8.66 16.73
N ASP A 217 -19.07 8.54 15.79
CA ASP A 217 -18.81 9.58 14.79
C ASP A 217 -19.55 9.37 13.46
N LEU A 218 -20.41 8.35 13.40
CA LEU A 218 -21.16 7.98 12.18
C LEU A 218 -22.24 8.99 11.76
N SER A 219 -22.60 9.95 12.62
CA SER A 219 -23.64 10.96 12.34
C SER A 219 -23.14 12.23 11.66
N ALA A 220 -21.85 12.47 11.62
CA ALA A 220 -21.29 13.64 10.95
C ALA A 220 -21.17 13.38 9.44
N LYS A 221 -22.15 13.84 8.66
CA LYS A 221 -21.97 14.04 7.22
C LYS A 221 -20.75 14.98 7.05
N PRO A 222 -19.83 14.73 6.10
CA PRO A 222 -18.76 15.66 5.84
C PRO A 222 -19.38 17.01 5.48
N ILE A 223 -19.31 17.99 6.40
CA ILE A 223 -19.70 19.37 6.13
C ILE A 223 -18.54 19.98 5.34
N LEU A 224 -18.53 19.70 4.05
CA LEU A 224 -17.67 20.37 3.11
C LEU A 224 -18.51 21.48 2.47
N LYS A 225 -18.47 22.66 3.09
CA LYS A 225 -18.94 23.89 2.46
C LYS A 225 -17.88 24.33 1.44
N PHE A 226 -17.99 23.83 0.21
CA PHE A 226 -17.24 24.36 -0.90
C PHE A 226 -18.20 24.86 -1.97
N THR A 227 -17.97 26.07 -2.44
CA THR A 227 -18.60 26.62 -3.63
C THR A 227 -18.06 25.87 -4.86
N ASP A 228 -18.93 25.61 -5.85
CA ASP A 228 -18.67 24.75 -7.02
C ASP A 228 -17.53 25.19 -7.97
N GLU A 229 -16.81 26.27 -7.68
CA GLU A 229 -15.83 26.88 -8.60
C GLU A 229 -14.35 26.80 -8.15
N VAL A 230 -14.04 26.14 -7.05
CA VAL A 230 -12.66 26.09 -6.54
C VAL A 230 -11.98 24.80 -6.92
N LYS A 231 -10.89 24.87 -7.70
CA LYS A 231 -9.99 23.71 -7.93
C LYS A 231 -9.55 23.13 -6.60
N VAL A 232 -9.80 21.85 -6.40
CA VAL A 232 -9.46 21.11 -5.19
C VAL A 232 -8.16 20.36 -5.39
N LYS A 233 -7.26 20.45 -4.43
CA LYS A 233 -6.02 19.67 -4.40
C LYS A 233 -6.14 18.57 -3.36
N LEU A 234 -5.61 17.40 -3.68
CA LEU A 234 -5.35 16.35 -2.70
C LEU A 234 -3.84 16.14 -2.63
N THR A 235 -3.31 16.35 -1.44
CA THR A 235 -1.88 16.19 -1.15
C THR A 235 -1.62 14.80 -0.60
N TYR A 236 -0.72 14.07 -1.27
CA TYR A 236 -0.19 12.78 -0.83
C TYR A 236 1.23 12.99 -0.32
N ARG A 237 1.45 12.89 0.97
CA ARG A 237 2.79 12.83 1.58
C ARG A 237 3.18 11.37 1.71
N ILE A 238 4.12 10.91 0.91
CA ILE A 238 4.47 9.51 0.80
C ILE A 238 5.89 9.27 1.28
N GLY A 239 6.03 8.35 2.24
CA GLY A 239 7.32 7.78 2.65
C GLY A 239 7.66 6.60 1.77
N PHE A 240 8.88 6.60 1.26
CA PHE A 240 9.52 5.50 0.53
C PHE A 240 10.63 4.94 1.41
N PHE A 241 10.54 3.66 1.71
CA PHE A 241 11.49 2.99 2.57
C PHE A 241 12.10 1.79 1.85
N ILE A 242 13.40 1.68 1.91
CA ILE A 242 14.15 0.47 1.54
C ILE A 242 14.96 0.07 2.75
N CYS A 243 14.69 -1.12 3.25
CA CYS A 243 15.25 -1.63 4.49
C CYS A 243 15.91 -2.98 4.25
N ARG A 244 16.92 -3.30 5.04
CA ARG A 244 17.60 -4.60 5.05
C ARG A 244 17.34 -5.29 6.37
N LYS A 245 16.98 -6.57 6.35
CA LYS A 245 16.95 -7.41 7.56
C LYS A 245 18.35 -7.53 8.14
N ILE A 246 18.48 -7.27 9.45
CA ILE A 246 19.71 -7.43 10.22
C ILE A 246 19.90 -8.91 10.57
#